data_52dc136f988a638b3ad76898acc4abb0
#
_entry.id   52dc136f988a638b3ad76898acc4abb0
#
_cell.length_a   1.000
_cell.length_b   1.000
_cell.length_c   1.000
_cell.angle_alpha   90.00
_cell.angle_beta   90.00
_cell.angle_gamma   90.00
#
_symmetry.space_group_name_H-M   'P 1'
#
loop_
_entity.id
_entity.type
_entity.pdbx_description
1 polymer ?
#
loop_
_entity_poly.entity_id
_entity_poly.type
_entity_poly.pdbx_seq_one_letter_code
_entity_poly.pdbx_strand_id
1 'polypeptide(L)'
;MVEFYMSLPAEEIAQQVAGLLNNHNKLYKKHTAYSIIRDPGKYFLEIAGDRVIGCSAIMQEDRKITRQYHLCVHPEFRRRGIARKLKQTALNNVRTPYVYVTIREDNVPSLNLNYSFGFVFVKKEWSKDHNVITLGRATIVRG
;
A
#
# COMPACT_ATOMS: atom_id res chain seq x y z
N MET A 1 4.31 -2.56 10.83
CA MET A 1 5.46 -3.42 11.19
C MET A 1 6.06 -4.01 9.94
N VAL A 2 7.38 -3.90 9.78
CA VAL A 2 8.10 -4.46 8.65
C VAL A 2 8.53 -5.87 8.99
N GLU A 3 8.25 -6.84 8.10
CA GLU A 3 8.69 -8.20 8.27
C GLU A 3 10.14 -8.36 7.81
N PHE A 4 10.83 -9.31 8.42
CA PHE A 4 12.20 -9.66 8.06
C PHE A 4 12.19 -10.65 6.89
N TYR A 5 12.94 -10.34 5.83
CA TYR A 5 13.03 -11.18 4.63
C TYR A 5 14.46 -11.60 4.39
N MET A 6 14.67 -12.89 4.22
CA MET A 6 15.98 -13.46 3.89
C MET A 6 17.06 -13.00 4.87
N SER A 7 18.17 -12.49 4.37
CA SER A 7 19.28 -12.01 5.19
C SER A 7 19.24 -10.50 5.46
N LEU A 8 18.22 -9.80 4.98
CA LEU A 8 18.14 -8.35 5.16
C LEU A 8 17.61 -8.01 6.55
N PRO A 9 18.32 -7.17 7.33
CA PRO A 9 17.80 -6.69 8.61
C PRO A 9 16.54 -5.83 8.43
N ALA A 10 15.68 -5.83 9.44
CA ALA A 10 14.45 -5.05 9.41
C ALA A 10 14.71 -3.57 9.18
N GLU A 11 15.77 -3.02 9.74
CA GLU A 11 16.13 -1.62 9.54
C GLU A 11 16.52 -1.32 8.10
N GLU A 12 17.27 -2.20 7.45
CA GLU A 12 17.63 -2.07 6.04
C GLU A 12 16.40 -2.12 5.15
N ILE A 13 15.49 -3.05 5.43
CA ILE A 13 14.21 -3.14 4.73
C ILE A 13 13.43 -1.83 4.90
N ALA A 14 13.35 -1.32 6.12
CA ALA A 14 12.61 -0.09 6.41
C ALA A 14 13.23 1.12 5.68
N GLN A 15 14.55 1.21 5.61
CA GLN A 15 15.23 2.26 4.85
C GLN A 15 14.88 2.18 3.36
N GLN A 16 14.87 0.98 2.80
CA GLN A 16 14.54 0.79 1.39
C GLN A 16 13.06 1.10 1.11
N VAL A 17 12.16 0.71 1.99
CA VAL A 17 10.73 1.04 1.86
C VAL A 17 10.54 2.55 1.91
N ALA A 18 11.17 3.22 2.87
CA ALA A 18 11.09 4.69 2.98
C ALA A 18 11.61 5.37 1.71
N GLY A 19 12.76 4.92 1.20
CA GLY A 19 13.31 5.45 -0.04
C GLY A 19 12.40 5.24 -1.25
N LEU A 20 11.83 4.04 -1.35
CA LEU A 20 10.89 3.72 -2.43
C LEU A 20 9.68 4.65 -2.41
N LEU A 21 9.06 4.82 -1.24
CA LEU A 21 7.89 5.69 -1.08
C LEU A 21 8.24 7.16 -1.35
N ASN A 22 9.34 7.64 -0.79
CA ASN A 22 9.73 9.05 -0.94
C ASN A 22 10.04 9.42 -2.39
N ASN A 23 10.61 8.50 -3.15
CA ASN A 23 11.06 8.77 -4.51
C ASN A 23 9.99 8.50 -5.57
N HIS A 24 9.07 7.58 -5.31
CA HIS A 24 8.20 7.04 -6.36
C HIS A 24 6.71 7.08 -6.01
N ASN A 25 6.36 7.58 -4.84
CA ASN A 25 4.97 7.76 -4.46
C ASN A 25 4.75 9.22 -4.07
N LYS A 26 3.66 9.81 -4.55
CA LYS A 26 3.34 11.21 -4.24
C LYS A 26 2.73 11.30 -2.85
N LEU A 27 3.58 11.25 -1.84
CA LEU A 27 3.16 11.34 -0.45
C LEU A 27 3.40 12.74 0.07
N TYR A 28 2.51 13.17 0.96
CA TYR A 28 2.59 14.47 1.58
C TYR A 28 3.76 14.56 2.56
N LYS A 29 3.93 13.50 3.37
CA LYS A 29 5.00 13.41 4.35
C LYS A 29 6.10 12.50 3.83
N LYS A 30 7.34 12.92 4.04
CA LYS A 30 8.47 12.03 3.79
C LYS A 30 8.57 10.99 4.90
N HIS A 31 8.99 9.79 4.52
CA HIS A 31 9.20 8.69 5.45
C HIS A 31 10.67 8.51 5.76
N THR A 32 10.94 7.95 6.93
CA THR A 32 12.27 7.50 7.36
C THR A 32 12.15 6.03 7.72
N ALA A 33 13.30 5.37 7.88
CA ALA A 33 13.30 3.99 8.40
C ALA A 33 12.52 3.92 9.72
N TYR A 34 12.72 4.89 10.60
CA TYR A 34 12.03 4.96 11.87
C TYR A 34 10.51 5.03 11.71
N SER A 35 10.02 5.90 10.81
CA SER A 35 8.57 6.02 10.61
C SER A 35 7.96 4.75 10.05
N ILE A 36 8.69 4.02 9.19
CA ILE A 36 8.22 2.73 8.66
C ILE A 36 8.18 1.67 9.75
N ILE A 37 9.23 1.58 10.57
CA ILE A 37 9.29 0.60 11.66
C ILE A 37 8.17 0.85 12.67
N ARG A 38 7.88 2.11 12.96
CA ARG A 38 6.84 2.48 13.93
C ARG A 38 5.43 2.46 13.37
N ASP A 39 5.27 2.32 12.06
CA ASP A 39 3.95 2.21 11.46
C ASP A 39 3.24 0.97 11.98
N PRO A 40 2.00 1.09 12.49
CA PRO A 40 1.28 -0.06 13.04
C PRO A 40 0.77 -1.02 11.98
N GLY A 41 0.86 -0.66 10.71
CA GLY A 41 0.40 -1.51 9.62
C GLY A 41 1.33 -2.67 9.34
N LYS A 42 0.81 -3.65 8.61
CA LYS A 42 1.58 -4.78 8.12
C LYS A 42 1.98 -4.53 6.67
N TYR A 43 3.27 -4.65 6.39
CA TYR A 43 3.82 -4.43 5.06
C TYR A 43 4.06 -5.75 4.33
N PHE A 44 3.75 -5.75 3.05
CA PHE A 44 4.03 -6.83 2.11
C PHE A 44 5.03 -6.30 1.09
N LEU A 45 6.05 -7.09 0.78
CA LEU A 45 7.18 -6.63 0.00
C LEU A 45 7.43 -7.52 -1.20
N GLU A 46 7.92 -6.91 -2.28
CA GLU A 46 8.53 -7.63 -3.39
C GLU A 46 10.01 -7.31 -3.37
N ILE A 47 10.84 -8.35 -3.32
CA ILE A 47 12.29 -8.19 -3.21
C ILE A 47 12.96 -8.88 -4.40
N ALA A 48 13.86 -8.15 -5.06
CA ALA A 48 14.71 -8.68 -6.11
C ALA A 48 16.16 -8.64 -5.60
N GLY A 49 16.72 -9.82 -5.36
CA GLY A 49 18.04 -9.91 -4.74
C GLY A 49 18.02 -9.38 -3.31
N ASP A 50 18.73 -8.29 -3.06
CA ASP A 50 18.79 -7.61 -1.77
C ASP A 50 18.06 -6.24 -1.81
N ARG A 51 17.21 -6.02 -2.81
CA ARG A 51 16.56 -4.74 -3.07
C ARG A 51 15.07 -4.88 -2.99
N VAL A 52 14.42 -3.99 -2.21
CA VAL A 52 12.97 -3.87 -2.16
C VAL A 52 12.52 -3.09 -3.39
N ILE A 53 11.76 -3.73 -4.26
CA ILE A 53 11.28 -3.13 -5.52
C ILE A 53 9.79 -2.80 -5.49
N GLY A 54 9.08 -3.25 -4.48
CA GLY A 54 7.67 -2.93 -4.30
C GLY A 54 7.21 -3.16 -2.87
N CYS A 55 6.18 -2.46 -2.48
CA CYS A 55 5.58 -2.61 -1.16
C CYS A 55 4.08 -2.30 -1.20
N SER A 56 3.38 -2.79 -0.18
CA SER A 56 1.99 -2.46 0.11
C SER A 56 1.76 -2.68 1.60
N ALA A 57 0.84 -1.93 2.20
CA ALA A 57 0.55 -2.07 3.62
C ALA A 57 -0.95 -2.13 3.87
N ILE A 58 -1.31 -2.79 4.97
CA ILE A 58 -2.68 -2.75 5.50
C ILE A 58 -2.62 -2.40 6.98
N MET A 59 -3.65 -1.71 7.44
CA MET A 59 -3.84 -1.40 8.86
C MET A 59 -5.31 -1.60 9.21
N GLN A 60 -5.58 -2.49 10.15
CA GLN A 60 -6.92 -2.67 10.67
C GLN A 60 -7.21 -1.50 11.61
N GLU A 61 -8.22 -0.67 11.26
CA GLU A 61 -8.56 0.51 12.04
C GLU A 61 -9.53 0.19 13.17
N ASP A 62 -10.43 -0.75 12.93
CA ASP A 62 -11.35 -1.26 13.94
C ASP A 62 -11.81 -2.66 13.53
N ARG A 63 -12.86 -3.19 14.18
CA ARG A 63 -13.36 -4.54 13.88
C ARG A 63 -14.01 -4.67 12.50
N LYS A 64 -14.35 -3.54 11.87
CA LYS A 64 -15.12 -3.54 10.61
C LYS A 64 -14.30 -3.08 9.41
N ILE A 65 -13.25 -2.28 9.61
CA ILE A 65 -12.61 -1.54 8.55
C ILE A 65 -11.10 -1.72 8.59
N THR A 66 -10.54 -2.04 7.42
CA THR A 66 -9.10 -2.06 7.18
C THR A 66 -8.77 -1.04 6.09
N ARG A 67 -7.69 -0.30 6.30
CA ARG A 67 -7.13 0.58 5.29
C ARG A 67 -5.99 -0.13 4.57
N GLN A 68 -5.97 -0.05 3.25
CA GLN A 68 -4.85 -0.46 2.42
C GLN A 68 -4.12 0.79 1.93
N TYR A 69 -2.79 0.84 2.04
CA TYR A 69 -2.01 2.04 1.74
C TYR A 69 -0.59 1.69 1.34
N HIS A 70 0.15 2.71 0.91
CA HIS A 70 1.58 2.63 0.56
C HIS A 70 1.89 1.60 -0.54
N LEU A 71 0.96 1.37 -1.47
CA LEU A 71 1.25 0.55 -2.65
C LEU A 71 2.18 1.33 -3.57
N CYS A 72 3.35 0.80 -3.79
CA CYS A 72 4.37 1.44 -4.62
C CYS A 72 5.27 0.39 -5.26
N VAL A 73 5.54 0.54 -6.55
CA VAL A 73 6.46 -0.32 -7.30
C VAL A 73 7.50 0.56 -7.98
N HIS A 74 8.77 0.17 -7.84
CA HIS A 74 9.86 0.89 -8.46
C HIS A 74 9.64 0.98 -10.00
N PRO A 75 9.85 2.17 -10.62
CA PRO A 75 9.53 2.35 -12.03
C PRO A 75 10.16 1.35 -12.99
N GLU A 76 11.38 0.91 -12.70
CA GLU A 76 12.09 -0.06 -13.55
C GLU A 76 11.43 -1.45 -13.54
N PHE A 77 10.57 -1.71 -12.58
CA PHE A 77 9.92 -3.02 -12.40
C PHE A 77 8.42 -2.97 -12.67
N ARG A 78 7.92 -1.86 -13.18
CA ARG A 78 6.48 -1.73 -13.53
C ARG A 78 6.14 -2.56 -14.75
N ARG A 79 4.83 -2.81 -14.96
CA ARG A 79 4.28 -3.62 -16.04
C ARG A 79 4.68 -5.09 -15.97
N ARG A 80 5.00 -5.59 -14.77
CA ARG A 80 5.34 -7.00 -14.54
C ARG A 80 4.33 -7.68 -13.62
N GLY A 81 3.20 -7.02 -13.32
CA GLY A 81 2.17 -7.57 -12.45
C GLY A 81 2.50 -7.50 -10.96
N ILE A 82 3.54 -6.79 -10.56
CA ILE A 82 3.97 -6.72 -9.16
C ILE A 82 2.94 -5.97 -8.31
N ALA A 83 2.41 -4.85 -8.80
CA ALA A 83 1.39 -4.09 -8.07
C ALA A 83 0.14 -4.94 -7.82
N ARG A 84 -0.30 -5.70 -8.83
CA ARG A 84 -1.44 -6.61 -8.67
C ARG A 84 -1.16 -7.70 -7.66
N LYS A 85 0.01 -8.27 -7.70
CA LYS A 85 0.44 -9.31 -6.77
C LYS A 85 0.45 -8.78 -5.33
N LEU A 86 1.06 -7.62 -5.11
CA LEU A 86 1.13 -6.99 -3.79
C LEU A 86 -0.26 -6.64 -3.27
N LYS A 87 -1.11 -6.10 -4.13
CA LYS A 87 -2.49 -5.77 -3.76
C LYS A 87 -3.27 -7.02 -3.39
N GLN A 88 -3.18 -8.07 -4.18
CA GLN A 88 -3.87 -9.32 -3.90
C GLN A 88 -3.39 -9.95 -2.59
N THR A 89 -2.07 -9.97 -2.37
CA THR A 89 -1.50 -10.50 -1.13
C THR A 89 -2.01 -9.72 0.08
N ALA A 90 -2.03 -8.40 -0.01
CA ALA A 90 -2.56 -7.56 1.06
C ALA A 90 -4.04 -7.85 1.31
N LEU A 91 -4.85 -7.92 0.26
CA LEU A 91 -6.28 -8.22 0.39
C LEU A 91 -6.53 -9.60 1.01
N ASN A 92 -5.71 -10.59 0.67
CA ASN A 92 -5.82 -11.93 1.26
C ASN A 92 -5.59 -11.92 2.77
N ASN A 93 -4.95 -10.89 3.30
CA ASN A 93 -4.64 -10.75 4.72
C ASN A 93 -5.60 -9.81 5.46
N VAL A 94 -6.58 -9.23 4.78
CA VAL A 94 -7.61 -8.41 5.42
C VAL A 94 -8.56 -9.34 6.18
N ARG A 95 -8.84 -8.96 7.44
CA ARG A 95 -9.69 -9.77 8.35
C ARG A 95 -11.00 -9.08 8.71
N THR A 96 -11.24 -7.89 8.17
CA THR A 96 -12.47 -7.13 8.42
C THR A 96 -13.41 -7.26 7.23
N PRO A 97 -14.73 -7.02 7.43
CA PRO A 97 -15.70 -7.12 6.33
C PRO A 97 -15.59 -6.01 5.29
N TYR A 98 -14.80 -4.97 5.54
CA TYR A 98 -14.68 -3.84 4.63
C TYR A 98 -13.23 -3.36 4.55
N VAL A 99 -12.79 -2.99 3.34
CA VAL A 99 -11.47 -2.41 3.10
C VAL A 99 -11.62 -1.16 2.22
N TYR A 100 -10.80 -0.15 2.50
CA TYR A 100 -10.79 1.07 1.69
C TYR A 100 -9.37 1.54 1.39
N VAL A 101 -9.29 2.39 0.37
CA VAL A 101 -8.06 3.08 -0.04
C VAL A 101 -8.39 4.55 -0.28
N THR A 102 -7.38 5.41 -0.12
CA THR A 102 -7.46 6.81 -0.53
C THR A 102 -6.41 7.05 -1.61
N ILE A 103 -6.81 7.68 -2.70
CA ILE A 103 -5.98 7.83 -3.89
C ILE A 103 -6.15 9.26 -4.42
N ARG A 104 -5.05 9.91 -4.79
CA ARG A 104 -5.13 11.19 -5.48
C ARG A 104 -5.90 11.03 -6.79
N GLU A 105 -6.78 11.98 -7.07
CA GLU A 105 -7.62 11.94 -8.28
C GLU A 105 -6.77 11.86 -9.57
N ASP A 106 -5.59 12.44 -9.56
CA ASP A 106 -4.69 12.43 -10.71
C ASP A 106 -3.87 11.13 -10.87
N ASN A 107 -3.97 10.22 -9.91
CA ASN A 107 -3.27 8.94 -10.00
C ASN A 107 -4.17 7.90 -10.69
N VAL A 108 -4.35 8.09 -11.99
CA VAL A 108 -5.24 7.25 -12.80
C VAL A 108 -4.85 5.77 -12.79
N PRO A 109 -3.56 5.40 -12.91
CA PRO A 109 -3.19 3.98 -12.85
C PRO A 109 -3.63 3.30 -11.54
N SER A 110 -3.50 3.99 -10.41
CA SER A 110 -3.92 3.45 -9.12
C SER A 110 -5.44 3.32 -9.03
N LEU A 111 -6.17 4.31 -9.51
CA LEU A 111 -7.63 4.24 -9.56
C LEU A 111 -8.08 3.02 -10.39
N ASN A 112 -7.51 2.87 -11.59
CA ASN A 112 -7.86 1.76 -12.48
C ASN A 112 -7.53 0.40 -11.87
N LEU A 113 -6.39 0.29 -11.19
CA LEU A 113 -6.02 -0.94 -10.50
C LEU A 113 -7.07 -1.30 -9.45
N ASN A 114 -7.47 -0.34 -8.63
CA ASN A 114 -8.45 -0.57 -7.58
C ASN A 114 -9.83 -0.92 -8.15
N TYR A 115 -10.28 -0.22 -9.19
CA TYR A 115 -11.53 -0.58 -9.86
C TYR A 115 -11.49 -2.02 -10.38
N SER A 116 -10.35 -2.46 -10.93
CA SER A 116 -10.21 -3.83 -11.42
C SER A 116 -10.30 -4.89 -10.32
N PHE A 117 -10.08 -4.50 -9.06
CA PHE A 117 -10.25 -5.36 -7.88
C PHE A 117 -11.63 -5.23 -7.25
N GLY A 118 -12.56 -4.55 -7.90
CA GLY A 118 -13.92 -4.41 -7.40
C GLY A 118 -14.12 -3.31 -6.37
N PHE A 119 -13.13 -2.45 -6.19
CA PHE A 119 -13.33 -1.26 -5.36
C PHE A 119 -14.26 -0.29 -6.09
N VAL A 120 -15.12 0.39 -5.34
CA VAL A 120 -16.09 1.34 -5.88
C VAL A 120 -15.91 2.70 -5.22
N PHE A 121 -16.35 3.73 -5.91
CA PHE A 121 -16.30 5.11 -5.41
C PHE A 121 -17.14 5.25 -4.14
N VAL A 122 -16.56 5.89 -3.13
CA VAL A 122 -17.25 6.23 -1.88
C VAL A 122 -17.41 7.74 -1.76
N LYS A 123 -16.31 8.48 -1.86
CA LYS A 123 -16.35 9.94 -1.75
C LYS A 123 -15.11 10.59 -2.36
N LYS A 124 -15.21 11.90 -2.60
CA LYS A 124 -14.11 12.74 -3.03
C LYS A 124 -14.00 13.94 -2.10
N GLU A 125 -12.80 14.24 -1.65
CA GLU A 125 -12.51 15.33 -0.74
C GLU A 125 -11.36 16.18 -1.26
N TRP A 126 -11.45 17.49 -1.05
CA TRP A 126 -10.32 18.38 -1.32
C TRP A 126 -9.34 18.30 -0.15
N SER A 127 -8.07 18.09 -0.47
CA SER A 127 -7.00 18.01 0.52
C SER A 127 -5.85 18.90 0.06
N LYS A 128 -5.64 19.98 0.77
CA LYS A 128 -4.55 20.95 0.57
C LYS A 128 -4.51 21.56 -0.85
N ASP A 129 -4.13 20.80 -1.87
CA ASP A 129 -3.99 21.31 -3.23
C ASP A 129 -4.49 20.32 -4.29
N HIS A 130 -5.17 19.25 -3.87
CA HIS A 130 -5.66 18.23 -4.79
C HIS A 130 -6.88 17.52 -4.23
N ASN A 131 -7.60 16.83 -5.11
CA ASN A 131 -8.68 15.95 -4.69
C ASN A 131 -8.16 14.57 -4.32
N VAL A 132 -8.74 14.01 -3.27
CA VAL A 132 -8.49 12.64 -2.83
C VAL A 132 -9.77 11.86 -2.96
N ILE A 133 -9.69 10.72 -3.63
CA ILE A 133 -10.82 9.81 -3.83
C ILE A 133 -10.68 8.65 -2.85
N THR A 134 -11.77 8.36 -2.14
CA THR A 134 -11.89 7.15 -1.33
C THR A 134 -12.64 6.10 -2.12
N LEU A 135 -12.04 4.93 -2.26
CA LEU A 135 -12.65 3.75 -2.84
C LEU A 135 -12.78 2.68 -1.77
N GLY A 136 -13.85 1.91 -1.84
CA GLY A 136 -14.08 0.86 -0.85
C GLY A 136 -14.62 -0.41 -1.47
N ARG A 137 -14.47 -1.49 -0.73
CA ARG A 137 -14.92 -2.81 -1.14
C ARG A 137 -15.26 -3.65 0.07
N ALA A 138 -16.37 -4.41 -0.03
CA ALA A 138 -16.66 -5.47 0.91
C ALA A 138 -15.66 -6.61 0.71
N THR A 139 -15.22 -7.23 1.79
CA THR A 139 -14.31 -8.37 1.74
C THR A 139 -15.06 -9.65 2.03
N ILE A 140 -14.55 -10.76 1.48
CA ILE A 140 -15.01 -12.08 1.86
C ILE A 140 -14.18 -12.51 3.06
N VAL A 141 -14.78 -12.48 4.25
CA VAL A 141 -14.11 -12.94 5.46
C VAL A 141 -14.28 -14.44 5.55
N ARG A 142 -13.17 -15.16 5.48
CA ARG A 142 -13.16 -16.60 5.63
C ARG A 142 -12.92 -16.93 7.10
N GLY A 143 -13.95 -17.52 7.70
CA GLY A 143 -13.89 -17.96 9.09
C GLY A 143 -13.01 -19.18 9.28
#